data_4e19462b364a4ec20520e0b720c62edb
#
_entry.id   4e19462b364a4ec20520e0b720c62edb
#
_cell.length_a   1.000
_cell.length_b   1.000
_cell.length_c   1.000
_cell.angle_alpha   90.00
_cell.angle_beta   90.00
_cell.angle_gamma   90.00
#
_symmetry.space_group_name_H-M   'P 1'
#
loop_
_entity.id
_entity.type
_entity.pdbx_description
1 polymer ?
#
loop_
_entity_poly.entity_id
_entity_poly.type
_entity_poly.pdbx_seq_one_letter_code
_entity_poly.pdbx_strand_id
1 'polypeptide(L)'
;MAPTRLPERPPFSLRARLLTPLADGDTLHEADGLLVVDEGGRIAYAGPASGRAEDAAAALDLRGWVLLPGMVDLHAHLPQLPNSGLGAGLDLLTWLRGYVFPVERDFSAEVAAVAAPAAWRAFAAAGTTTALVYGAVFKASLEVAFQAAESHGIRAVLGKVMMDRITYDETIDPTTILDQSLRESVDLCTRWHMRDDGRLRYAFTPRFAVSCTMDMLRESAAAAAAAGAYWQTHVSEDRGEIAEVARLFPEALDYVDVYDRAGGLGERTVLAHAVHLSDRELARLIETGTRVAHCPASNLFLASGVMPLGRYLEAGLQVGLGSDVSAGPDLSIFTAMRVGFFSWNALRVEDRVTAPVPGPLRWLRMGTLDGARVLGIDDVVGSLEVGKEADVIAVDPSFVAPVPGEEDDAAEDLISRLIFRAHPDMVRAAWVRGRALAGPGQRGY
;
A
#
# COMPACT_ATOMS: atom_id res chain seq x y z
N MET A 1 -10.88 -4.17 -30.91
CA MET A 1 -11.63 -2.88 -30.87
C MET A 1 -11.50 -2.31 -29.48
N ALA A 2 -11.09 -1.05 -29.32
CA ALA A 2 -11.14 -0.41 -28.01
C ALA A 2 -12.62 -0.32 -27.56
N PRO A 3 -12.95 -0.61 -26.28
CA PRO A 3 -14.31 -0.49 -25.80
C PRO A 3 -14.80 0.94 -25.96
N THR A 4 -16.04 1.11 -26.41
CA THR A 4 -16.57 2.39 -26.85
C THR A 4 -16.66 3.43 -25.72
N ARG A 5 -16.79 3.05 -24.47
CA ARG A 5 -16.67 3.88 -23.25
C ARG A 5 -16.75 2.98 -22.02
N LEU A 6 -15.79 3.12 -21.12
CA LEU A 6 -15.82 2.44 -19.83
C LEU A 6 -16.87 3.06 -18.89
N PRO A 7 -17.53 2.28 -18.02
CA PRO A 7 -18.51 2.83 -17.09
C PRO A 7 -17.85 3.76 -16.06
N GLU A 8 -18.44 4.93 -15.87
CA GLU A 8 -17.96 5.92 -14.91
C GLU A 8 -18.56 5.75 -13.52
N ARG A 9 -19.76 5.15 -13.43
CA ARG A 9 -20.53 4.98 -12.19
C ARG A 9 -21.32 3.67 -12.23
N PRO A 10 -21.61 3.08 -11.05
CA PRO A 10 -22.53 1.95 -10.96
C PRO A 10 -23.99 2.38 -11.23
N PRO A 11 -24.89 1.46 -11.59
CA PRO A 11 -24.61 0.04 -11.80
C PRO A 11 -24.01 -0.25 -13.18
N PHE A 12 -23.26 -1.36 -13.29
CA PHE A 12 -22.76 -1.83 -14.58
C PHE A 12 -22.41 -3.33 -14.54
N SER A 13 -22.29 -3.94 -15.73
CA SER A 13 -21.79 -5.29 -15.90
C SER A 13 -20.62 -5.32 -16.89
N LEU A 14 -19.56 -6.06 -16.56
CA LEU A 14 -18.35 -6.23 -17.37
C LEU A 14 -18.17 -7.72 -17.69
N ARG A 15 -18.02 -8.06 -18.95
CA ARG A 15 -17.65 -9.41 -19.40
C ARG A 15 -16.18 -9.44 -19.79
N ALA A 16 -15.36 -10.13 -19.01
CA ALA A 16 -13.92 -10.20 -19.16
C ALA A 16 -13.40 -11.48 -18.49
N ARG A 17 -12.11 -11.77 -18.60
CA ARG A 17 -11.45 -12.75 -17.74
C ARG A 17 -11.46 -12.23 -16.29
N LEU A 18 -11.83 -13.07 -15.32
CA LEU A 18 -11.75 -12.75 -13.90
C LEU A 18 -10.62 -13.52 -13.26
N LEU A 19 -9.82 -12.86 -12.42
CA LEU A 19 -8.82 -13.50 -11.59
C LEU A 19 -8.77 -12.80 -10.22
N THR A 20 -9.08 -13.54 -9.15
CA THR A 20 -9.11 -12.98 -7.79
C THR A 20 -8.79 -14.03 -6.75
N PRO A 21 -7.96 -13.69 -5.72
CA PRO A 21 -7.84 -14.53 -4.53
C PRO A 21 -9.17 -14.52 -3.76
N LEU A 22 -9.48 -15.62 -3.07
CA LEU A 22 -10.68 -15.78 -2.25
C LEU A 22 -10.30 -15.84 -0.75
N ALA A 23 -11.27 -15.53 0.12
CA ALA A 23 -11.05 -15.51 1.57
C ALA A 23 -10.69 -16.89 2.14
N ASP A 24 -11.19 -17.99 1.54
CA ASP A 24 -10.94 -19.38 1.92
C ASP A 24 -9.54 -19.90 1.55
N GLY A 25 -8.79 -19.15 0.77
CA GLY A 25 -7.43 -19.51 0.33
C GLY A 25 -7.33 -19.87 -1.14
N ASP A 26 -8.44 -20.15 -1.80
CA ASP A 26 -8.52 -20.47 -3.21
C ASP A 26 -8.36 -19.24 -4.10
N THR A 27 -8.40 -19.48 -5.42
CA THR A 27 -8.36 -18.44 -6.45
C THR A 27 -9.49 -18.71 -7.46
N LEU A 28 -10.35 -17.71 -7.67
CA LEU A 28 -11.30 -17.73 -8.77
C LEU A 28 -10.59 -17.31 -10.05
N HIS A 29 -10.65 -18.15 -11.08
CA HIS A 29 -10.19 -17.82 -12.43
C HIS A 29 -11.25 -18.24 -13.44
N GLU A 30 -11.85 -17.25 -14.11
CA GLU A 30 -12.87 -17.45 -15.14
C GLU A 30 -12.39 -16.86 -16.47
N ALA A 31 -12.16 -17.70 -17.45
CA ALA A 31 -11.68 -17.25 -18.78
C ALA A 31 -12.74 -16.40 -19.50
N ASP A 32 -14.03 -16.74 -19.35
CA ASP A 32 -15.18 -15.96 -19.83
C ASP A 32 -16.07 -15.64 -18.62
N GLY A 33 -15.61 -14.67 -17.86
CA GLY A 33 -16.23 -14.24 -16.62
C GLY A 33 -17.17 -13.05 -16.79
N LEU A 34 -18.04 -12.87 -15.80
CA LEU A 34 -18.93 -11.74 -15.65
C LEU A 34 -18.78 -11.14 -14.26
N LEU A 35 -18.58 -9.82 -14.21
CA LEU A 35 -18.65 -9.02 -13.00
C LEU A 35 -19.90 -8.12 -13.09
N VAL A 36 -20.81 -8.21 -12.11
CA VAL A 36 -21.96 -7.33 -11.98
C VAL A 36 -21.80 -6.46 -10.75
N VAL A 37 -21.89 -5.16 -10.92
CA VAL A 37 -21.81 -4.15 -9.85
C VAL A 37 -23.20 -3.51 -9.70
N ASP A 38 -23.74 -3.52 -8.49
CA ASP A 38 -25.05 -2.97 -8.16
C ASP A 38 -25.04 -1.44 -8.03
N GLU A 39 -26.23 -0.84 -7.81
CA GLU A 39 -26.40 0.62 -7.63
C GLU A 39 -25.60 1.18 -6.43
N GLY A 40 -25.34 0.35 -5.40
CA GLY A 40 -24.55 0.69 -4.22
C GLY A 40 -23.04 0.62 -4.45
N GLY A 41 -22.61 0.18 -5.64
CA GLY A 41 -21.20 0.00 -5.97
C GLY A 41 -20.59 -1.27 -5.34
N ARG A 42 -21.43 -2.27 -5.03
CA ARG A 42 -21.01 -3.58 -4.52
C ARG A 42 -21.06 -4.63 -5.61
N ILE A 43 -20.24 -5.64 -5.46
CA ILE A 43 -20.22 -6.80 -6.36
C ILE A 43 -21.46 -7.65 -6.08
N ALA A 44 -22.38 -7.67 -7.03
CA ALA A 44 -23.60 -8.49 -6.99
C ALA A 44 -23.37 -9.89 -7.59
N TYR A 45 -22.38 -10.02 -8.48
CA TYR A 45 -21.99 -11.28 -9.08
C TYR A 45 -20.53 -11.21 -9.58
N ALA A 46 -19.78 -12.27 -9.37
CA ALA A 46 -18.48 -12.52 -9.99
C ALA A 46 -18.35 -14.03 -10.22
N GLY A 47 -18.28 -14.45 -11.49
CA GLY A 47 -18.25 -15.86 -11.87
C GLY A 47 -18.38 -16.06 -13.37
N PRO A 48 -18.65 -17.31 -13.83
CA PRO A 48 -18.76 -17.62 -15.26
C PRO A 48 -19.93 -16.85 -15.91
N ALA A 49 -19.71 -16.28 -17.09
CA ALA A 49 -20.73 -15.56 -17.85
C ALA A 49 -21.96 -16.44 -18.17
N SER A 50 -21.78 -17.73 -18.32
CA SER A 50 -22.86 -18.72 -18.54
C SER A 50 -23.84 -18.81 -17.36
N GLY A 51 -23.42 -18.47 -16.14
CA GLY A 51 -24.27 -18.48 -14.95
C GLY A 51 -25.34 -17.38 -14.93
N ARG A 52 -25.14 -16.31 -15.74
CA ARG A 52 -26.05 -15.16 -15.88
C ARG A 52 -26.09 -14.67 -17.32
N ALA A 53 -26.67 -15.47 -18.22
CA ALA A 53 -26.61 -15.25 -19.66
C ALA A 53 -27.25 -13.91 -20.12
N GLU A 54 -28.31 -13.46 -19.45
CA GLU A 54 -29.00 -12.18 -19.77
C GLU A 54 -28.08 -11.00 -19.36
N ASP A 55 -27.53 -11.00 -18.16
CA ASP A 55 -26.61 -9.96 -17.71
C ASP A 55 -25.34 -9.93 -18.58
N ALA A 56 -24.83 -11.12 -18.98
CA ALA A 56 -23.66 -11.25 -19.84
C ALA A 56 -23.91 -10.72 -21.26
N ALA A 57 -25.15 -10.84 -21.79
CA ALA A 57 -25.52 -10.29 -23.09
C ALA A 57 -25.61 -8.75 -23.07
N ALA A 58 -25.97 -8.17 -21.92
CA ALA A 58 -26.05 -6.73 -21.72
C ALA A 58 -24.74 -6.09 -21.24
N ALA A 59 -23.76 -6.89 -20.80
CA ALA A 59 -22.51 -6.41 -20.25
C ALA A 59 -21.63 -5.72 -21.29
N LEU A 60 -20.83 -4.76 -20.85
CA LEU A 60 -19.74 -4.23 -21.66
C LEU A 60 -18.72 -5.34 -21.93
N ASP A 61 -18.46 -5.62 -23.19
CA ASP A 61 -17.52 -6.65 -23.63
C ASP A 61 -16.09 -6.14 -23.53
N LEU A 62 -15.37 -6.68 -22.55
CA LEU A 62 -13.96 -6.48 -22.30
C LEU A 62 -13.17 -7.79 -22.43
N ARG A 63 -13.70 -8.77 -23.18
CA ARG A 63 -12.96 -10.03 -23.44
C ARG A 63 -11.61 -9.71 -24.09
N GLY A 64 -10.56 -10.39 -23.63
CA GLY A 64 -9.17 -10.03 -23.90
C GLY A 64 -8.51 -9.22 -22.79
N TRP A 65 -9.28 -8.59 -21.90
CA TRP A 65 -8.77 -7.98 -20.67
C TRP A 65 -9.04 -8.87 -19.46
N VAL A 66 -8.35 -8.53 -18.35
CA VAL A 66 -8.47 -9.22 -17.06
C VAL A 66 -8.96 -8.25 -16.01
N LEU A 67 -9.99 -8.62 -15.27
CA LEU A 67 -10.43 -7.92 -14.07
C LEU A 67 -9.76 -8.53 -12.85
N LEU A 68 -9.04 -7.70 -12.10
CA LEU A 68 -8.39 -8.04 -10.83
C LEU A 68 -8.98 -7.17 -9.72
N PRO A 69 -8.88 -7.59 -8.44
CA PRO A 69 -9.08 -6.65 -7.34
C PRO A 69 -8.10 -5.49 -7.48
N GLY A 70 -8.51 -4.30 -7.05
CA GLY A 70 -7.61 -3.17 -6.97
C GLY A 70 -6.43 -3.46 -6.03
N MET A 71 -5.25 -2.98 -6.39
CA MET A 71 -4.05 -3.15 -5.59
C MET A 71 -4.13 -2.34 -4.30
N VAL A 72 -3.57 -2.91 -3.23
CA VAL A 72 -3.45 -2.28 -1.91
C VAL A 72 -1.98 -1.96 -1.67
N ASP A 73 -1.66 -0.67 -1.57
CA ASP A 73 -0.33 -0.16 -1.24
C ASP A 73 -0.29 0.21 0.25
N LEU A 74 0.47 -0.52 1.04
CA LEU A 74 0.51 -0.37 2.49
C LEU A 74 1.55 0.62 2.99
N HIS A 75 2.33 1.22 2.10
CA HIS A 75 3.36 2.17 2.51
C HIS A 75 3.82 3.03 1.35
N ALA A 76 3.59 4.31 1.45
CA ALA A 76 4.07 5.32 0.50
C ALA A 76 4.17 6.70 1.17
N HIS A 77 4.97 7.59 0.60
CA HIS A 77 5.18 8.95 1.08
C HIS A 77 4.75 9.98 0.05
N LEU A 78 3.61 10.62 0.27
CA LEU A 78 3.03 11.58 -0.68
C LEU A 78 3.99 12.73 -1.07
N PRO A 79 4.69 13.37 -0.11
CA PRO A 79 5.59 14.49 -0.43
C PRO A 79 6.81 14.08 -1.26
N GLN A 80 7.17 12.80 -1.23
CA GLN A 80 8.43 12.31 -1.80
C GLN A 80 8.31 11.87 -3.27
N LEU A 81 7.12 11.87 -3.88
CA LEU A 81 6.93 11.43 -5.27
C LEU A 81 7.91 12.08 -6.27
N PRO A 82 8.24 13.37 -6.13
CA PRO A 82 9.22 14.00 -7.04
C PRO A 82 10.63 13.41 -6.95
N ASN A 83 10.96 12.72 -5.86
CA ASN A 83 12.27 12.13 -5.62
C ASN A 83 12.39 10.68 -6.10
N SER A 84 11.36 10.10 -6.70
CA SER A 84 11.39 8.70 -7.16
C SER A 84 12.60 8.41 -8.03
N GLY A 85 13.42 7.44 -7.61
CA GLY A 85 14.65 7.06 -8.32
C GLY A 85 15.87 7.94 -8.08
N LEU A 86 15.79 8.95 -7.21
CA LEU A 86 16.92 9.82 -6.88
C LEU A 86 17.69 9.32 -5.65
N GLY A 87 19.02 9.42 -5.68
CA GLY A 87 19.89 9.03 -4.56
C GLY A 87 20.21 7.54 -4.48
N ALA A 88 20.14 6.81 -5.59
CA ALA A 88 20.48 5.39 -5.65
C ALA A 88 21.87 5.10 -5.07
N GLY A 89 21.97 4.04 -4.24
CA GLY A 89 23.23 3.61 -3.63
C GLY A 89 23.63 4.35 -2.36
N LEU A 90 22.80 5.26 -1.85
CA LEU A 90 22.99 5.88 -0.54
C LEU A 90 22.40 4.97 0.56
N ASP A 91 22.97 5.08 1.78
CA ASP A 91 22.32 4.54 2.98
C ASP A 91 21.11 5.39 3.38
N LEU A 92 20.19 4.80 4.17
CA LEU A 92 18.94 5.42 4.60
C LEU A 92 19.15 6.83 5.19
N LEU A 93 20.03 6.98 6.18
CA LEU A 93 20.15 8.25 6.91
C LEU A 93 20.78 9.35 6.05
N THR A 94 21.71 9.01 5.18
CA THR A 94 22.32 9.94 4.20
C THR A 94 21.28 10.36 3.15
N TRP A 95 20.48 9.41 2.65
CA TRP A 95 19.42 9.66 1.70
C TRP A 95 18.32 10.57 2.28
N LEU A 96 17.86 10.30 3.50
CA LEU A 96 16.86 11.12 4.20
C LEU A 96 17.31 12.58 4.30
N ARG A 97 18.55 12.83 4.73
CA ARG A 97 19.07 14.20 4.89
C ARG A 97 19.28 14.93 3.57
N GLY A 98 19.73 14.22 2.54
CA GLY A 98 20.10 14.84 1.26
C GLY A 98 18.92 15.06 0.32
N TYR A 99 17.96 14.16 0.30
CA TYR A 99 16.87 14.14 -0.69
C TYR A 99 15.49 14.31 -0.08
N VAL A 100 15.21 13.68 1.06
CA VAL A 100 13.85 13.59 1.61
C VAL A 100 13.47 14.81 2.43
N PHE A 101 14.25 15.12 3.46
CA PHE A 101 13.91 16.23 4.37
C PHE A 101 13.78 17.58 3.67
N PRO A 102 14.59 17.93 2.66
CA PRO A 102 14.36 19.17 1.93
C PRO A 102 12.99 19.24 1.24
N VAL A 103 12.56 18.16 0.57
CA VAL A 103 11.28 18.12 -0.15
C VAL A 103 10.10 18.10 0.82
N GLU A 104 10.19 17.35 1.91
CA GLU A 104 9.12 17.29 2.92
C GLU A 104 8.98 18.61 3.70
N ARG A 105 10.10 19.28 4.01
CA ARG A 105 10.10 20.60 4.64
C ARG A 105 9.37 21.64 3.77
N ASP A 106 9.53 21.56 2.45
CA ASP A 106 8.96 22.50 1.51
C ASP A 106 7.53 22.11 1.08
N PHE A 107 6.96 21.01 1.60
CA PHE A 107 5.63 20.50 1.25
C PHE A 107 4.51 21.29 1.93
N SER A 108 4.33 22.55 1.48
CA SER A 108 3.27 23.44 1.94
C SER A 108 1.88 23.04 1.43
N ALA A 109 0.83 23.74 1.87
CA ALA A 109 -0.53 23.55 1.36
C ALA A 109 -0.63 23.85 -0.16
N GLU A 110 0.10 24.87 -0.64
CA GLU A 110 0.15 25.27 -2.05
C GLU A 110 0.82 24.16 -2.90
N VAL A 111 1.93 23.59 -2.41
CA VAL A 111 2.59 22.46 -3.07
C VAL A 111 1.67 21.24 -3.05
N ALA A 112 1.03 20.94 -1.92
CA ALA A 112 0.08 19.85 -1.81
C ALA A 112 -1.12 19.96 -2.76
N ALA A 113 -1.60 21.20 -3.01
CA ALA A 113 -2.72 21.44 -3.93
C ALA A 113 -2.43 21.03 -5.38
N VAL A 114 -1.17 21.02 -5.77
CA VAL A 114 -0.71 20.54 -7.09
C VAL A 114 -0.31 19.06 -7.05
N ALA A 115 0.47 18.68 -6.04
CA ALA A 115 1.07 17.37 -5.94
C ALA A 115 0.05 16.26 -5.59
N ALA A 116 -0.87 16.50 -4.65
CA ALA A 116 -1.77 15.44 -4.19
C ALA A 116 -2.77 14.96 -5.25
N PRO A 117 -3.43 15.82 -6.06
CA PRO A 117 -4.25 15.32 -7.16
C PRO A 117 -3.47 14.54 -8.20
N ALA A 118 -2.22 14.93 -8.48
CA ALA A 118 -1.34 14.22 -9.41
C ALA A 118 -0.94 12.85 -8.84
N ALA A 119 -0.62 12.79 -7.54
CA ALA A 119 -0.28 11.55 -6.85
C ALA A 119 -1.42 10.55 -6.89
N TRP A 120 -2.65 10.94 -6.56
CA TRP A 120 -3.80 10.04 -6.58
C TRP A 120 -4.08 9.48 -7.97
N ARG A 121 -3.93 10.29 -9.02
CA ARG A 121 -4.00 9.81 -10.41
C ARG A 121 -2.87 8.82 -10.73
N ALA A 122 -1.66 9.04 -10.22
CA ALA A 122 -0.54 8.15 -10.44
C ALA A 122 -0.72 6.80 -9.72
N PHE A 123 -1.22 6.79 -8.47
CA PHE A 123 -1.61 5.57 -7.79
C PHE A 123 -2.65 4.77 -8.58
N ALA A 124 -3.74 5.41 -9.01
CA ALA A 124 -4.78 4.75 -9.81
C ALA A 124 -4.23 4.23 -11.16
N ALA A 125 -3.35 4.99 -11.83
CA ALA A 125 -2.71 4.57 -13.07
C ALA A 125 -1.80 3.34 -12.89
N ALA A 126 -1.23 3.17 -11.70
CA ALA A 126 -0.45 1.98 -11.32
C ALA A 126 -1.33 0.80 -10.88
N GLY A 127 -2.66 0.99 -10.79
CA GLY A 127 -3.63 -0.04 -10.37
C GLY A 127 -3.95 -0.03 -8.87
N THR A 128 -3.44 0.92 -8.11
CA THR A 128 -3.70 1.05 -6.68
C THR A 128 -5.04 1.73 -6.46
N THR A 129 -5.95 1.05 -5.76
CA THR A 129 -7.26 1.57 -5.35
C THR A 129 -7.33 1.90 -3.87
N THR A 130 -6.43 1.31 -3.07
CA THR A 130 -6.30 1.54 -1.62
C THR A 130 -4.85 1.83 -1.28
N ALA A 131 -4.58 2.94 -0.56
CA ALA A 131 -3.23 3.30 -0.16
C ALA A 131 -3.15 3.76 1.30
N LEU A 132 -2.11 3.29 2.02
CA LEU A 132 -1.70 3.77 3.34
C LEU A 132 -0.49 4.69 3.16
N VAL A 133 -0.65 5.99 3.49
CA VAL A 133 0.25 7.04 3.02
C VAL A 133 0.70 7.97 4.14
N TYR A 134 1.99 8.24 4.16
CA TYR A 134 2.62 9.29 4.96
C TYR A 134 2.47 10.65 4.26
N GLY A 135 1.97 11.63 4.98
CA GLY A 135 1.98 13.03 4.54
C GLY A 135 3.26 13.75 4.97
N ALA A 136 3.20 15.07 5.05
CA ALA A 136 4.24 15.89 5.68
C ALA A 136 3.89 16.20 7.15
N VAL A 137 4.75 16.97 7.83
CA VAL A 137 4.52 17.39 9.22
C VAL A 137 3.47 18.51 9.32
N PHE A 138 3.06 19.13 8.21
CA PHE A 138 2.17 20.28 8.21
C PHE A 138 0.71 19.88 8.10
N LYS A 139 -0.12 20.27 9.07
CA LYS A 139 -1.56 20.02 9.07
C LYS A 139 -2.24 20.51 7.78
N ALA A 140 -1.89 21.71 7.33
CA ALA A 140 -2.53 22.33 6.17
C ALA A 140 -2.30 21.54 4.86
N SER A 141 -1.11 21.02 4.63
CA SER A 141 -0.82 20.19 3.45
C SER A 141 -1.56 18.86 3.49
N LEU A 142 -1.71 18.27 4.68
CA LEU A 142 -2.45 17.01 4.82
C LEU A 142 -3.96 17.21 4.65
N GLU A 143 -4.51 18.33 5.11
CA GLU A 143 -5.90 18.73 4.85
C GLU A 143 -6.18 18.78 3.35
N VAL A 144 -5.30 19.42 2.59
CA VAL A 144 -5.38 19.49 1.11
C VAL A 144 -5.26 18.10 0.48
N ALA A 145 -4.37 17.24 1.00
CA ALA A 145 -4.19 15.88 0.49
C ALA A 145 -5.45 15.02 0.70
N PHE A 146 -6.14 15.15 1.85
CA PHE A 146 -7.41 14.49 2.09
C PHE A 146 -8.53 15.00 1.17
N GLN A 147 -8.64 16.31 0.98
CA GLN A 147 -9.62 16.90 0.05
C GLN A 147 -9.39 16.40 -1.38
N ALA A 148 -8.14 16.28 -1.80
CA ALA A 148 -7.78 15.74 -3.10
C ALA A 148 -8.17 14.25 -3.20
N ALA A 149 -7.94 13.43 -2.16
CA ALA A 149 -8.35 12.02 -2.13
C ALA A 149 -9.89 11.87 -2.14
N GLU A 150 -10.59 12.73 -1.38
CA GLU A 150 -12.06 12.77 -1.37
C GLU A 150 -12.61 13.05 -2.78
N SER A 151 -12.08 14.07 -3.45
CA SER A 151 -12.48 14.47 -4.81
C SER A 151 -12.12 13.44 -5.87
N HIS A 152 -10.96 12.78 -5.73
CA HIS A 152 -10.49 11.75 -6.67
C HIS A 152 -11.30 10.46 -6.57
N GLY A 153 -11.74 10.10 -5.39
CA GLY A 153 -12.49 8.86 -5.13
C GLY A 153 -11.65 7.66 -4.72
N ILE A 154 -10.33 7.78 -4.62
CA ILE A 154 -9.45 6.70 -4.13
C ILE A 154 -9.74 6.36 -2.66
N ARG A 155 -9.58 5.10 -2.26
CA ARG A 155 -9.58 4.70 -0.85
C ARG A 155 -8.22 5.01 -0.25
N ALA A 156 -8.19 5.82 0.83
CA ALA A 156 -6.94 6.29 1.40
C ALA A 156 -6.95 6.28 2.93
N VAL A 157 -5.85 5.81 3.49
CA VAL A 157 -5.48 6.01 4.90
C VAL A 157 -4.30 6.96 4.90
N LEU A 158 -4.46 8.18 5.42
CA LEU A 158 -3.40 9.18 5.45
C LEU A 158 -3.04 9.54 6.88
N GLY A 159 -1.77 9.86 7.09
CA GLY A 159 -1.27 10.33 8.37
C GLY A 159 -0.34 11.52 8.26
N LYS A 160 -0.54 12.50 9.17
CA LYS A 160 0.41 13.57 9.37
C LYS A 160 1.66 13.00 10.02
N VAL A 161 2.83 13.22 9.42
CA VAL A 161 4.11 12.81 10.01
C VAL A 161 4.33 13.56 11.32
N MET A 162 4.68 12.81 12.36
CA MET A 162 4.97 13.30 13.70
C MET A 162 6.44 13.02 14.01
N MET A 163 7.21 14.04 14.33
CA MET A 163 8.60 13.92 14.72
C MET A 163 9.01 15.14 15.57
N ASP A 164 9.69 14.90 16.68
CA ASP A 164 10.17 15.86 17.65
C ASP A 164 11.67 15.73 17.96
N ARG A 165 12.35 14.83 17.23
CA ARG A 165 13.82 14.72 17.15
C ARG A 165 14.22 14.70 15.67
N ILE A 166 15.42 15.21 15.35
CA ILE A 166 15.94 15.25 13.97
C ILE A 166 14.83 15.78 13.04
N THR A 167 14.27 16.93 13.42
CA THR A 167 13.18 17.57 12.70
C THR A 167 13.71 18.45 11.57
N TYR A 168 12.83 19.08 10.80
CA TYR A 168 13.23 20.05 9.76
C TYR A 168 13.78 21.35 10.36
N ASP A 169 13.46 21.66 11.62
CA ASP A 169 13.97 22.81 12.37
C ASP A 169 14.32 22.38 13.81
N GLU A 170 15.60 22.18 14.05
CA GLU A 170 16.12 21.75 15.35
C GLU A 170 16.18 22.90 16.38
N THR A 171 15.81 24.11 16.01
CA THR A 171 15.76 25.27 16.93
C THR A 171 14.50 25.30 17.78
N ILE A 172 13.45 24.56 17.38
CA ILE A 172 12.18 24.48 18.11
C ILE A 172 12.30 23.46 19.25
N ASP A 173 11.81 23.82 20.43
CA ASP A 173 11.77 22.92 21.58
C ASP A 173 10.93 21.68 21.31
N PRO A 174 11.45 20.46 21.56
CA PRO A 174 10.74 19.19 21.30
C PRO A 174 9.38 19.08 21.96
N THR A 175 9.19 19.62 23.17
CA THR A 175 7.89 19.62 23.87
C THR A 175 6.85 20.46 23.13
N THR A 176 7.28 21.60 22.57
CA THR A 176 6.41 22.47 21.76
C THR A 176 5.98 21.74 20.48
N ILE A 177 6.90 21.01 19.83
CA ILE A 177 6.60 20.22 18.63
C ILE A 177 5.64 19.09 18.98
N LEU A 178 5.87 18.37 20.08
CA LEU A 178 5.01 17.28 20.53
C LEU A 178 3.57 17.77 20.71
N ASP A 179 3.38 18.79 21.51
CA ASP A 179 2.06 19.36 21.82
C ASP A 179 1.31 19.82 20.57
N GLN A 180 1.98 20.52 19.67
CA GLN A 180 1.40 20.98 18.42
C GLN A 180 1.05 19.79 17.51
N SER A 181 2.00 18.88 17.32
CA SER A 181 1.84 17.76 16.42
C SER A 181 0.71 16.84 16.85
N LEU A 182 0.56 16.61 18.16
CA LEU A 182 -0.51 15.78 18.70
C LEU A 182 -1.88 16.44 18.51
N ARG A 183 -2.03 17.74 18.89
CA ARG A 183 -3.29 18.50 18.68
C ARG A 183 -3.71 18.50 17.21
N GLU A 184 -2.78 18.76 16.29
CA GLU A 184 -3.06 18.79 14.86
C GLU A 184 -3.47 17.40 14.33
N SER A 185 -2.84 16.33 14.81
CA SER A 185 -3.16 14.96 14.43
C SER A 185 -4.53 14.51 14.93
N VAL A 186 -4.88 14.87 16.18
CA VAL A 186 -6.21 14.59 16.74
C VAL A 186 -7.30 15.35 15.97
N ASP A 187 -7.05 16.59 15.59
CA ASP A 187 -8.00 17.41 14.83
C ASP A 187 -8.23 16.84 13.42
N LEU A 188 -7.17 16.45 12.72
CA LEU A 188 -7.26 15.78 11.43
C LEU A 188 -7.98 14.42 11.53
N CYS A 189 -7.67 13.64 12.56
CA CYS A 189 -8.34 12.37 12.82
C CYS A 189 -9.84 12.58 13.04
N THR A 190 -10.23 13.54 13.87
CA THR A 190 -11.64 13.85 14.12
C THR A 190 -12.39 14.22 12.85
N ARG A 191 -11.73 14.90 11.91
CA ARG A 191 -12.33 15.36 10.66
C ARG A 191 -12.41 14.27 9.58
N TRP A 192 -11.37 13.46 9.47
CA TRP A 192 -11.17 12.60 8.31
C TRP A 192 -11.27 11.10 8.57
N HIS A 193 -11.12 10.65 9.84
CA HIS A 193 -11.23 9.23 10.12
C HIS A 193 -12.66 8.75 9.94
N MET A 194 -12.81 7.65 9.21
CA MET A 194 -14.11 7.05 8.83
C MET A 194 -15.00 7.93 7.95
N ARG A 195 -14.45 8.98 7.33
CA ARG A 195 -15.20 9.82 6.40
C ARG A 195 -15.55 9.05 5.13
N ASP A 196 -16.68 9.42 4.51
CA ASP A 196 -17.24 8.76 3.33
C ASP A 196 -17.38 7.24 3.57
N ASP A 197 -18.12 6.88 4.62
CA ASP A 197 -18.37 5.50 5.06
C ASP A 197 -17.08 4.66 5.16
N GLY A 198 -16.03 5.26 5.71
CA GLY A 198 -14.72 4.63 5.94
C GLY A 198 -13.86 4.43 4.69
N ARG A 199 -14.16 5.09 3.57
CA ARG A 199 -13.27 5.15 2.41
C ARG A 199 -12.01 5.98 2.72
N LEU A 200 -12.17 7.06 3.48
CA LEU A 200 -11.06 7.86 4.00
C LEU A 200 -10.86 7.57 5.49
N ARG A 201 -9.62 7.33 5.88
CA ARG A 201 -9.24 7.00 7.25
C ARG A 201 -7.97 7.74 7.63
N TYR A 202 -7.78 7.93 8.93
CA TYR A 202 -6.58 8.57 9.48
C TYR A 202 -5.64 7.54 10.10
N ALA A 203 -4.32 7.81 10.01
CA ALA A 203 -3.28 7.09 10.75
C ALA A 203 -2.43 8.08 11.55
N PHE A 204 -2.28 7.86 12.84
CA PHE A 204 -1.24 8.53 13.61
C PHE A 204 0.11 8.01 13.15
N THR A 205 1.02 8.92 12.78
CA THR A 205 2.20 8.59 11.98
C THR A 205 3.47 9.14 12.61
N PRO A 206 3.91 8.63 13.80
CA PRO A 206 5.28 8.90 14.23
C PRO A 206 6.23 8.32 13.19
N ARG A 207 7.14 9.15 12.65
CA ARG A 207 7.91 8.75 11.47
C ARG A 207 8.67 7.46 11.68
N PHE A 208 9.51 7.41 12.71
CA PHE A 208 10.25 6.23 13.20
C PHE A 208 10.92 6.57 14.54
N ALA A 209 11.44 5.59 15.26
CA ALA A 209 11.98 5.81 16.60
C ALA A 209 13.15 6.80 16.64
N VAL A 210 13.96 6.89 15.56
CA VAL A 210 15.08 7.84 15.50
C VAL A 210 14.62 9.29 15.57
N SER A 211 13.46 9.61 14.98
CA SER A 211 12.93 10.98 14.91
C SER A 211 11.86 11.30 15.96
N CYS A 212 11.61 10.39 16.91
CA CYS A 212 10.59 10.54 17.93
C CYS A 212 11.15 10.33 19.34
N THR A 213 10.67 11.16 20.29
CA THR A 213 10.86 10.85 21.72
C THR A 213 9.90 9.72 22.14
N MET A 214 10.16 9.13 23.32
CA MET A 214 9.23 8.14 23.89
C MET A 214 7.85 8.75 24.14
N ASP A 215 7.79 10.02 24.50
CA ASP A 215 6.52 10.73 24.74
C ASP A 215 5.74 10.90 23.44
N MET A 216 6.39 11.27 22.32
CA MET A 216 5.75 11.31 21.00
C MET A 216 5.17 9.95 20.61
N LEU A 217 5.93 8.88 20.83
CA LEU A 217 5.47 7.52 20.51
C LEU A 217 4.27 7.12 21.37
N ARG A 218 4.32 7.38 22.71
CA ARG A 218 3.23 7.03 23.65
C ARG A 218 1.96 7.81 23.38
N GLU A 219 2.07 9.13 23.26
CA GLU A 219 0.90 10.00 23.09
C GLU A 219 0.23 9.76 21.73
N SER A 220 1.01 9.51 20.67
CA SER A 220 0.45 9.15 19.36
C SER A 220 -0.23 7.79 19.37
N ALA A 221 0.34 6.79 20.07
CA ALA A 221 -0.26 5.47 20.21
C ALA A 221 -1.56 5.52 21.03
N ALA A 222 -1.56 6.25 22.15
CA ALA A 222 -2.75 6.45 22.97
C ALA A 222 -3.87 7.17 22.21
N ALA A 223 -3.54 8.19 21.44
CA ALA A 223 -4.50 8.91 20.60
C ALA A 223 -5.08 8.02 19.48
N ALA A 224 -4.25 7.20 18.84
CA ALA A 224 -4.69 6.24 17.83
C ALA A 224 -5.66 5.21 18.43
N ALA A 225 -5.32 4.63 19.57
CA ALA A 225 -6.17 3.68 20.30
C ALA A 225 -7.52 4.30 20.71
N ALA A 226 -7.49 5.51 21.27
CA ALA A 226 -8.70 6.22 21.69
C ALA A 226 -9.65 6.54 20.52
N ALA A 227 -9.10 6.85 19.34
CA ALA A 227 -9.87 7.15 18.14
C ALA A 227 -10.27 5.90 17.33
N GLY A 228 -9.75 4.71 17.67
CA GLY A 228 -9.88 3.52 16.84
C GLY A 228 -9.22 3.67 15.46
N ALA A 229 -8.28 4.60 15.33
CA ALA A 229 -7.54 4.89 14.12
C ALA A 229 -6.30 4.00 13.98
N TYR A 230 -5.63 4.07 12.83
CA TYR A 230 -4.37 3.37 12.62
C TYR A 230 -3.21 4.10 13.32
N TRP A 231 -2.19 3.31 13.63
CA TRP A 231 -0.87 3.78 14.00
C TRP A 231 0.14 3.18 13.02
N GLN A 232 0.96 4.00 12.37
CA GLN A 232 1.92 3.54 11.37
C GLN A 232 3.30 4.14 11.62
N THR A 233 4.34 3.35 11.40
CA THR A 233 5.73 3.76 11.54
C THR A 233 6.66 2.80 10.81
N HIS A 234 7.97 3.12 10.75
CA HIS A 234 9.01 2.25 10.21
C HIS A 234 9.67 1.44 11.32
N VAL A 235 10.15 0.23 11.01
CA VAL A 235 10.83 -0.62 11.98
C VAL A 235 11.92 -1.46 11.33
N SER A 236 13.09 -1.48 11.95
CA SER A 236 14.20 -2.42 11.64
C SER A 236 14.50 -2.52 10.15
N GLU A 237 14.52 -1.39 9.45
CA GLU A 237 14.78 -1.31 8.03
C GLU A 237 16.28 -1.47 7.75
N ASP A 238 17.12 -0.64 8.39
CA ASP A 238 18.55 -0.55 8.14
C ASP A 238 19.37 -0.82 9.43
N ARG A 239 20.55 -1.41 9.29
CA ARG A 239 21.39 -1.73 10.44
C ARG A 239 21.93 -0.48 11.16
N GLY A 240 22.21 0.59 10.42
CA GLY A 240 22.61 1.88 10.99
C GLY A 240 21.47 2.52 11.77
N GLU A 241 20.24 2.45 11.24
CA GLU A 241 19.03 2.85 11.94
C GLU A 241 18.83 2.09 13.26
N ILE A 242 18.94 0.75 13.23
CA ILE A 242 18.81 -0.09 14.42
C ILE A 242 19.86 0.29 15.50
N ALA A 243 21.11 0.51 15.08
CA ALA A 243 22.16 0.94 16.00
C ALA A 243 21.87 2.31 16.61
N GLU A 244 21.32 3.25 15.85
CA GLU A 244 20.92 4.56 16.35
C GLU A 244 19.74 4.46 17.33
N VAL A 245 18.75 3.61 17.07
CA VAL A 245 17.65 3.35 18.00
C VAL A 245 18.15 2.76 19.31
N ALA A 246 19.05 1.79 19.26
CA ALA A 246 19.68 1.22 20.47
C ALA A 246 20.43 2.28 21.29
N ARG A 247 21.05 3.26 20.63
CA ARG A 247 21.72 4.40 21.30
C ARG A 247 20.72 5.37 21.94
N LEU A 248 19.59 5.62 21.30
CA LEU A 248 18.56 6.59 21.74
C LEU A 248 17.66 6.01 22.85
N PHE A 249 17.47 4.70 22.87
CA PHE A 249 16.58 3.97 23.80
C PHE A 249 17.35 2.82 24.48
N PRO A 250 18.38 3.12 25.29
CA PRO A 250 19.26 2.09 25.87
C PRO A 250 18.54 1.15 26.86
N GLU A 251 17.36 1.52 27.32
CA GLU A 251 16.53 0.71 28.21
C GLU A 251 15.64 -0.30 27.46
N ALA A 252 15.47 -0.15 26.14
CA ALA A 252 14.71 -1.08 25.32
C ALA A 252 15.53 -2.35 25.01
N LEU A 253 14.84 -3.48 24.91
CA LEU A 253 15.48 -4.77 24.56
C LEU A 253 15.94 -4.82 23.10
N ASP A 254 15.15 -4.19 22.22
CA ASP A 254 15.38 -4.08 20.78
C ASP A 254 14.46 -3.00 20.19
N TYR A 255 14.41 -2.89 18.85
CA TYR A 255 13.65 -1.86 18.18
C TYR A 255 12.14 -2.01 18.40
N VAL A 256 11.60 -3.22 18.28
CA VAL A 256 10.15 -3.48 18.49
C VAL A 256 9.78 -3.21 19.95
N ASP A 257 10.66 -3.46 20.92
CA ASP A 257 10.41 -3.15 22.34
C ASP A 257 10.21 -1.64 22.60
N VAL A 258 10.84 -0.76 21.80
CA VAL A 258 10.58 0.68 21.88
C VAL A 258 9.09 0.97 21.62
N TYR A 259 8.52 0.37 20.58
CA TYR A 259 7.11 0.55 20.21
C TYR A 259 6.16 -0.17 21.17
N ASP A 260 6.56 -1.33 21.68
CA ASP A 260 5.80 -2.07 22.69
C ASP A 260 5.66 -1.26 23.99
N ARG A 261 6.75 -0.69 24.50
CA ARG A 261 6.78 0.19 25.68
C ARG A 261 5.98 1.49 25.47
N ALA A 262 5.86 1.93 24.24
CA ALA A 262 5.01 3.06 23.87
C ALA A 262 3.52 2.70 23.81
N GLY A 263 3.15 1.40 23.84
CA GLY A 263 1.78 0.93 23.65
C GLY A 263 1.33 1.04 22.18
N GLY A 264 2.26 1.10 21.23
CA GLY A 264 1.99 1.28 19.81
C GLY A 264 1.73 -0.03 19.04
N LEU A 265 1.94 -1.21 19.65
CA LEU A 265 1.71 -2.48 18.99
C LEU A 265 0.23 -2.91 19.07
N GLY A 266 -0.30 -3.53 18.00
CA GLY A 266 -1.68 -4.03 17.97
C GLY A 266 -2.22 -4.21 16.55
N GLU A 267 -3.46 -4.70 16.46
CA GLU A 267 -4.12 -5.05 15.18
C GLU A 267 -4.32 -3.87 14.21
N ARG A 268 -4.30 -2.63 14.70
CA ARG A 268 -4.41 -1.41 13.88
C ARG A 268 -3.05 -0.75 13.65
N THR A 269 -1.98 -1.46 13.97
CA THR A 269 -0.60 -0.99 13.75
C THR A 269 -0.03 -1.61 12.50
N VAL A 270 0.52 -0.77 11.63
CA VAL A 270 1.24 -1.18 10.43
C VAL A 270 2.67 -0.69 10.51
N LEU A 271 3.60 -1.62 10.55
CA LEU A 271 5.03 -1.35 10.58
C LEU A 271 5.64 -1.58 9.19
N ALA A 272 6.31 -0.57 8.66
CA ALA A 272 6.98 -0.70 7.36
C ALA A 272 8.35 -1.36 7.51
N HIS A 273 8.77 -2.08 6.46
CA HIS A 273 10.05 -2.76 6.25
C HIS A 273 10.24 -4.03 7.07
N ALA A 274 10.49 -3.97 8.38
CA ALA A 274 10.74 -5.14 9.23
C ALA A 274 11.80 -6.11 8.67
N VAL A 275 12.89 -5.57 8.09
CA VAL A 275 13.92 -6.36 7.37
C VAL A 275 14.72 -7.24 8.33
N HIS A 276 15.09 -6.69 9.50
CA HIS A 276 16.06 -7.27 10.41
C HIS A 276 15.45 -7.68 11.76
N LEU A 277 14.26 -8.28 11.79
CA LEU A 277 13.65 -8.73 13.04
C LEU A 277 14.40 -9.94 13.63
N SER A 278 14.65 -9.88 14.93
CA SER A 278 15.04 -11.03 15.76
C SER A 278 13.85 -11.99 15.95
N ASP A 279 14.11 -13.18 16.54
CA ASP A 279 13.06 -14.13 16.86
C ASP A 279 12.08 -13.57 17.90
N ARG A 280 12.59 -12.82 18.88
CA ARG A 280 11.77 -12.16 19.90
C ARG A 280 10.85 -11.10 19.29
N GLU A 281 11.39 -10.24 18.44
CA GLU A 281 10.63 -9.18 17.77
C GLU A 281 9.51 -9.78 16.91
N LEU A 282 9.85 -10.79 16.10
CA LEU A 282 8.86 -11.49 15.28
C LEU A 282 7.74 -12.10 16.13
N ALA A 283 8.09 -12.81 17.21
CA ALA A 283 7.10 -13.40 18.12
C ALA A 283 6.20 -12.33 18.75
N ARG A 284 6.78 -11.18 19.15
CA ARG A 284 6.01 -10.09 19.76
C ARG A 284 5.04 -9.43 18.79
N LEU A 285 5.43 -9.22 17.53
CA LEU A 285 4.52 -8.71 16.50
C LEU A 285 3.33 -9.65 16.26
N ILE A 286 3.60 -10.95 16.20
CA ILE A 286 2.54 -11.98 16.04
C ILE A 286 1.60 -11.98 17.24
N GLU A 287 2.13 -12.00 18.47
CA GLU A 287 1.36 -12.02 19.72
C GLU A 287 0.42 -10.82 19.83
N THR A 288 0.87 -9.64 19.41
CA THR A 288 0.08 -8.40 19.45
C THR A 288 -0.87 -8.21 18.27
N GLY A 289 -0.77 -9.06 17.24
CA GLY A 289 -1.51 -8.91 16.00
C GLY A 289 -1.00 -7.72 15.14
N THR A 290 0.20 -7.22 15.42
CA THR A 290 0.82 -6.13 14.66
C THR A 290 1.17 -6.59 13.25
N ARG A 291 0.97 -5.73 12.27
CA ARG A 291 1.01 -6.06 10.85
C ARG A 291 2.14 -5.34 10.13
N VAL A 292 2.59 -5.90 9.00
CA VAL A 292 3.79 -5.43 8.31
C VAL A 292 3.52 -5.08 6.86
N ALA A 293 4.06 -3.95 6.41
CA ALA A 293 4.18 -3.55 5.01
C ALA A 293 5.59 -3.94 4.50
N HIS A 294 5.66 -4.91 3.60
CA HIS A 294 6.90 -5.31 2.95
C HIS A 294 7.19 -4.43 1.73
N CYS A 295 8.32 -3.73 1.74
CA CYS A 295 8.73 -2.75 0.72
C CYS A 295 10.01 -3.21 -0.01
N PRO A 296 9.96 -4.30 -0.80
CA PRO A 296 11.17 -4.94 -1.30
C PRO A 296 12.00 -4.05 -2.22
N ALA A 297 11.35 -3.18 -3.01
CA ALA A 297 12.05 -2.30 -3.94
C ALA A 297 12.89 -1.24 -3.21
N SER A 298 12.32 -0.61 -2.20
CA SER A 298 12.99 0.35 -1.33
C SER A 298 14.15 -0.30 -0.57
N ASN A 299 13.90 -1.45 0.07
CA ASN A 299 14.91 -2.16 0.84
C ASN A 299 16.17 -2.45 0.03
N LEU A 300 16.03 -2.74 -1.27
CA LEU A 300 17.16 -2.94 -2.17
C LEU A 300 17.76 -1.63 -2.69
N PHE A 301 16.92 -0.63 -2.97
CA PHE A 301 17.37 0.67 -3.47
C PHE A 301 18.32 1.38 -2.49
N LEU A 302 18.01 1.29 -1.19
CA LEU A 302 18.81 1.86 -0.11
C LEU A 302 19.82 0.87 0.48
N ALA A 303 19.97 -0.33 -0.10
CA ALA A 303 20.84 -1.39 0.42
C ALA A 303 20.53 -1.78 1.88
N SER A 304 19.29 -1.56 2.35
CA SER A 304 18.84 -1.88 3.71
C SER A 304 18.92 -3.39 3.99
N GLY A 305 18.64 -4.22 2.98
CA GLY A 305 18.73 -5.69 3.07
C GLY A 305 17.55 -6.40 2.42
N VAL A 306 17.44 -7.70 2.68
CA VAL A 306 16.35 -8.55 2.19
C VAL A 306 15.58 -9.12 3.37
N MET A 307 14.27 -8.81 3.45
CA MET A 307 13.37 -9.39 4.46
C MET A 307 13.29 -10.92 4.27
N PRO A 308 13.47 -11.72 5.33
CA PRO A 308 13.27 -13.18 5.27
C PRO A 308 11.77 -13.53 5.28
N LEU A 309 11.04 -13.06 4.25
CA LEU A 309 9.58 -13.08 4.15
C LEU A 309 8.97 -14.45 4.44
N GLY A 310 9.53 -15.54 3.90
CA GLY A 310 8.99 -16.88 4.11
C GLY A 310 9.00 -17.30 5.57
N ARG A 311 10.08 -17.02 6.30
CA ARG A 311 10.15 -17.23 7.75
C ARG A 311 9.02 -16.50 8.48
N TYR A 312 8.72 -15.27 8.06
CA TYR A 312 7.69 -14.45 8.70
C TYR A 312 6.30 -14.96 8.38
N LEU A 313 6.05 -15.37 7.14
CA LEU A 313 4.78 -15.97 6.73
C LEU A 313 4.53 -17.33 7.41
N GLU A 314 5.57 -18.20 7.49
CA GLU A 314 5.49 -19.49 8.18
C GLU A 314 5.23 -19.32 9.68
N ALA A 315 5.76 -18.28 10.31
CA ALA A 315 5.50 -17.93 11.69
C ALA A 315 4.10 -17.34 11.94
N GLY A 316 3.37 -16.96 10.87
CA GLY A 316 2.01 -16.41 10.96
C GLY A 316 1.93 -14.89 10.98
N LEU A 317 3.04 -14.17 10.72
CA LEU A 317 3.00 -12.71 10.61
C LEU A 317 2.13 -12.29 9.42
N GLN A 318 1.23 -11.34 9.63
CA GLN A 318 0.43 -10.74 8.56
C GLN A 318 1.24 -9.71 7.79
N VAL A 319 1.45 -9.96 6.51
CA VAL A 319 2.28 -9.15 5.63
C VAL A 319 1.54 -8.84 4.34
N GLY A 320 1.53 -7.58 3.94
CA GLY A 320 1.15 -7.12 2.61
C GLY A 320 2.28 -6.32 1.97
N LEU A 321 2.04 -5.74 0.79
CA LEU A 321 3.07 -5.04 0.01
C LEU A 321 2.93 -3.52 0.13
N GLY A 322 4.06 -2.82 0.10
CA GLY A 322 4.15 -1.37 -0.03
C GLY A 322 5.11 -0.97 -1.16
N SER A 323 4.80 0.12 -1.84
CA SER A 323 5.68 0.70 -2.86
C SER A 323 6.85 1.44 -2.22
N ASP A 324 6.59 2.06 -1.10
CA ASP A 324 7.50 2.99 -0.42
C ASP A 324 8.09 4.04 -1.38
N VAL A 325 7.25 4.58 -2.24
CA VAL A 325 7.68 5.71 -3.06
C VAL A 325 8.01 6.89 -2.11
N SER A 326 9.23 7.44 -2.19
CA SER A 326 10.19 7.50 -3.30
C SER A 326 11.42 6.58 -3.19
N ALA A 327 11.76 5.99 -2.05
CA ALA A 327 12.83 5.01 -1.99
C ALA A 327 12.48 3.78 -2.85
N GLY A 328 11.20 3.37 -2.84
CA GLY A 328 10.66 2.57 -3.94
C GLY A 328 10.56 3.42 -5.21
N PRO A 329 11.22 3.03 -6.31
CA PRO A 329 11.33 3.89 -7.50
C PRO A 329 10.04 3.98 -8.33
N ASP A 330 8.99 3.22 -7.97
CA ASP A 330 7.79 3.00 -8.77
C ASP A 330 6.57 2.74 -7.86
N LEU A 331 5.42 3.31 -8.21
CA LEU A 331 4.16 3.14 -7.48
C LEU A 331 3.47 1.77 -7.74
N SER A 332 3.98 0.97 -8.67
CA SER A 332 3.33 -0.26 -9.07
C SER A 332 3.55 -1.39 -8.05
N ILE A 333 2.48 -1.88 -7.48
CA ILE A 333 2.52 -3.08 -6.63
C ILE A 333 2.97 -4.32 -7.43
N PHE A 334 2.76 -4.38 -8.75
CA PHE A 334 3.36 -5.42 -9.59
C PHE A 334 4.89 -5.35 -9.57
N THR A 335 5.47 -4.15 -9.52
CA THR A 335 6.92 -3.98 -9.33
C THR A 335 7.36 -4.47 -7.95
N ALA A 336 6.61 -4.16 -6.88
CA ALA A 336 6.90 -4.69 -5.54
C ALA A 336 6.85 -6.23 -5.52
N MET A 337 5.87 -6.87 -6.17
CA MET A 337 5.78 -8.33 -6.32
C MET A 337 7.02 -8.90 -7.03
N ARG A 338 7.41 -8.31 -8.17
CA ARG A 338 8.57 -8.73 -8.97
C ARG A 338 9.88 -8.63 -8.20
N VAL A 339 10.10 -7.49 -7.54
CA VAL A 339 11.32 -7.28 -6.76
C VAL A 339 11.35 -8.19 -5.53
N GLY A 340 10.21 -8.38 -4.85
CA GLY A 340 10.08 -9.31 -3.74
C GLY A 340 10.42 -10.75 -4.14
N PHE A 341 9.94 -11.20 -5.30
CA PHE A 341 10.29 -12.51 -5.85
C PHE A 341 11.81 -12.64 -6.11
N PHE A 342 12.43 -11.65 -6.73
CA PHE A 342 13.88 -11.68 -7.00
C PHE A 342 14.70 -11.62 -5.71
N SER A 343 14.29 -10.82 -4.73
CA SER A 343 14.94 -10.74 -3.43
C SER A 343 14.91 -12.07 -2.70
N TRP A 344 13.76 -12.75 -2.73
CA TRP A 344 13.61 -14.09 -2.16
C TRP A 344 14.54 -15.11 -2.84
N ASN A 345 14.57 -15.10 -4.19
CA ASN A 345 15.46 -15.97 -4.94
C ASN A 345 16.95 -15.70 -4.63
N ALA A 346 17.34 -14.44 -4.42
CA ALA A 346 18.70 -14.12 -4.02
C ALA A 346 19.08 -14.79 -2.69
N LEU A 347 18.19 -14.76 -1.67
CA LEU A 347 18.43 -15.48 -0.41
C LEU A 347 18.54 -17.01 -0.60
N ARG A 348 17.77 -17.58 -1.53
CA ARG A 348 17.85 -19.03 -1.84
C ARG A 348 19.15 -19.41 -2.52
N VAL A 349 19.61 -18.63 -3.47
CA VAL A 349 20.88 -18.85 -4.18
C VAL A 349 22.07 -18.80 -3.22
N GLU A 350 21.96 -18.01 -2.16
CA GLU A 350 22.98 -17.91 -1.10
C GLU A 350 22.80 -18.94 0.04
N ASP A 351 21.90 -19.91 -0.13
CA ASP A 351 21.55 -20.94 0.88
C ASP A 351 21.11 -20.34 2.25
N ARG A 352 20.61 -19.10 2.24
CA ARG A 352 20.17 -18.39 3.47
C ARG A 352 18.72 -18.72 3.85
N VAL A 353 17.95 -19.27 2.94
CA VAL A 353 16.57 -19.73 3.16
C VAL A 353 16.33 -21.03 2.40
N THR A 354 15.56 -21.94 2.98
CA THR A 354 15.19 -23.23 2.39
C THR A 354 13.76 -23.27 1.87
N ALA A 355 12.90 -22.39 2.39
CA ALA A 355 11.49 -22.32 1.99
C ALA A 355 11.34 -22.02 0.48
N PRO A 356 10.34 -22.63 -0.20
CA PRO A 356 10.09 -22.38 -1.61
C PRO A 356 9.69 -20.91 -1.83
N VAL A 357 9.98 -20.41 -3.03
CA VAL A 357 9.50 -19.08 -3.45
C VAL A 357 7.99 -19.12 -3.55
N PRO A 358 7.26 -18.13 -2.98
CA PRO A 358 5.83 -18.01 -3.22
C PRO A 358 5.51 -17.92 -4.73
N GLY A 359 4.52 -18.69 -5.20
CA GLY A 359 4.06 -18.62 -6.58
C GLY A 359 3.41 -17.27 -6.92
N PRO A 360 3.22 -16.95 -8.21
CA PRO A 360 2.65 -15.69 -8.67
C PRO A 360 1.29 -15.35 -8.05
N LEU A 361 0.41 -16.33 -7.86
CA LEU A 361 -0.90 -16.12 -7.22
C LEU A 361 -0.76 -15.70 -5.73
N ARG A 362 0.26 -16.20 -5.03
CA ARG A 362 0.52 -15.77 -3.65
C ARG A 362 0.99 -14.31 -3.59
N TRP A 363 1.78 -13.87 -4.56
CA TRP A 363 2.18 -12.46 -4.67
C TRP A 363 0.99 -11.56 -4.99
N LEU A 364 0.10 -11.98 -5.92
CA LEU A 364 -1.15 -11.25 -6.18
C LEU A 364 -1.98 -11.10 -4.90
N ARG A 365 -2.12 -12.19 -4.14
CA ARG A 365 -2.85 -12.17 -2.87
C ARG A 365 -2.25 -11.18 -1.87
N MET A 366 -0.92 -11.11 -1.73
CA MET A 366 -0.25 -10.14 -0.86
C MET A 366 -0.48 -8.69 -1.29
N GLY A 367 -0.53 -8.42 -2.59
CA GLY A 367 -0.79 -7.09 -3.14
C GLY A 367 -2.27 -6.69 -3.18
N THR A 368 -3.19 -7.57 -2.79
CA THR A 368 -4.64 -7.34 -2.81
C THR A 368 -5.29 -7.74 -1.49
N LEU A 369 -5.74 -8.98 -1.33
CA LEU A 369 -6.51 -9.47 -0.18
C LEU A 369 -5.71 -9.44 1.13
N ASP A 370 -4.45 -9.86 1.14
CA ASP A 370 -3.64 -9.79 2.35
C ASP A 370 -3.30 -8.33 2.71
N GLY A 371 -3.10 -7.46 1.71
CA GLY A 371 -3.01 -6.01 1.93
C GLY A 371 -4.27 -5.45 2.59
N ALA A 372 -5.45 -5.86 2.15
CA ALA A 372 -6.72 -5.49 2.78
C ALA A 372 -6.83 -6.05 4.22
N ARG A 373 -6.34 -7.28 4.47
CA ARG A 373 -6.26 -7.87 5.83
C ARG A 373 -5.35 -7.08 6.75
N VAL A 374 -4.22 -6.61 6.25
CA VAL A 374 -3.31 -5.73 7.02
C VAL A 374 -4.02 -4.46 7.46
N LEU A 375 -4.94 -3.93 6.66
CA LEU A 375 -5.77 -2.79 7.05
C LEU A 375 -7.05 -3.18 7.81
N GLY A 376 -7.36 -4.48 7.98
CA GLY A 376 -8.60 -4.95 8.61
C GLY A 376 -9.85 -4.50 7.85
N ILE A 377 -9.80 -4.57 6.52
CA ILE A 377 -10.89 -4.22 5.59
C ILE A 377 -11.10 -5.30 4.52
N ASP A 378 -10.64 -6.51 4.75
CA ASP A 378 -10.75 -7.62 3.80
C ASP A 378 -12.17 -8.18 3.68
N ASP A 379 -13.06 -7.81 4.57
CA ASP A 379 -14.52 -7.97 4.42
C ASP A 379 -15.15 -6.95 3.46
N VAL A 380 -14.44 -5.86 3.17
CA VAL A 380 -14.90 -4.75 2.30
C VAL A 380 -14.29 -4.81 0.91
N VAL A 381 -12.98 -5.07 0.80
CA VAL A 381 -12.22 -5.04 -0.47
C VAL A 381 -11.13 -6.13 -0.52
N GLY A 382 -10.32 -6.14 -1.58
CA GLY A 382 -9.15 -7.01 -1.74
C GLY A 382 -9.42 -8.29 -2.51
N SER A 383 -10.68 -8.60 -2.80
CA SER A 383 -11.08 -9.69 -3.72
C SER A 383 -12.37 -9.32 -4.45
N LEU A 384 -12.71 -10.07 -5.52
CA LEU A 384 -13.94 -9.88 -6.28
C LEU A 384 -15.10 -10.74 -5.75
N GLU A 385 -15.14 -10.99 -4.44
CA GLU A 385 -16.21 -11.76 -3.82
C GLU A 385 -17.50 -10.94 -3.71
N VAL A 386 -18.65 -11.63 -3.89
CA VAL A 386 -19.97 -11.02 -3.81
C VAL A 386 -20.18 -10.35 -2.44
N GLY A 387 -20.77 -9.16 -2.45
CA GLY A 387 -21.04 -8.32 -1.28
C GLY A 387 -19.94 -7.32 -0.96
N LYS A 388 -18.72 -7.51 -1.43
CA LYS A 388 -17.63 -6.53 -1.28
C LYS A 388 -17.85 -5.31 -2.16
N GLU A 389 -17.22 -4.21 -1.81
CA GLU A 389 -17.20 -3.00 -2.64
C GLU A 389 -16.41 -3.25 -3.93
N ALA A 390 -16.88 -2.73 -5.05
CA ALA A 390 -16.26 -2.93 -6.34
C ALA A 390 -15.02 -2.04 -6.53
N ASP A 391 -13.97 -2.37 -5.76
CA ASP A 391 -12.62 -1.83 -5.93
C ASP A 391 -11.88 -2.78 -6.90
N VAL A 392 -11.85 -2.41 -8.18
CA VAL A 392 -11.50 -3.28 -9.31
C VAL A 392 -10.56 -2.57 -10.27
N ILE A 393 -9.64 -3.31 -10.88
CA ILE A 393 -8.85 -2.83 -12.01
C ILE A 393 -9.09 -3.69 -13.24
N ALA A 394 -9.08 -3.07 -14.42
CA ALA A 394 -9.06 -3.73 -15.71
C ALA A 394 -7.66 -3.64 -16.32
N VAL A 395 -7.07 -4.79 -16.61
CA VAL A 395 -5.71 -4.92 -17.13
C VAL A 395 -5.77 -5.49 -18.54
N ASP A 396 -5.04 -4.89 -19.47
CA ASP A 396 -4.86 -5.39 -20.84
C ASP A 396 -3.57 -6.22 -20.91
N PRO A 397 -3.66 -7.55 -20.97
CA PRO A 397 -2.49 -8.42 -20.99
C PRO A 397 -1.71 -8.37 -22.32
N SER A 398 -2.23 -7.75 -23.37
CA SER A 398 -1.52 -7.60 -24.63
C SER A 398 -0.22 -6.80 -24.50
N PHE A 399 -0.13 -5.90 -23.50
CA PHE A 399 1.10 -5.16 -23.19
C PHE A 399 2.23 -6.04 -22.63
N VAL A 400 1.91 -7.22 -22.14
CA VAL A 400 2.88 -8.14 -21.50
C VAL A 400 3.02 -9.46 -22.26
N ALA A 401 2.23 -9.70 -23.30
CA ALA A 401 2.34 -10.88 -24.14
C ALA A 401 3.70 -10.91 -24.87
N PRO A 402 4.39 -12.07 -24.92
CA PRO A 402 5.69 -12.19 -25.59
C PRO A 402 5.55 -12.13 -27.12
N VAL A 403 4.44 -12.62 -27.65
CA VAL A 403 4.08 -12.62 -29.06
C VAL A 403 2.64 -12.13 -29.19
N PRO A 404 2.33 -11.23 -30.15
CA PRO A 404 0.96 -10.77 -30.35
C PRO A 404 -0.01 -11.94 -30.63
N GLY A 405 -1.13 -11.96 -29.92
CA GLY A 405 -2.16 -12.99 -30.05
C GLY A 405 -1.94 -14.26 -29.22
N GLU A 406 -0.85 -14.36 -28.45
CA GLU A 406 -0.74 -15.39 -27.43
C GLU A 406 -1.59 -15.04 -26.21
N GLU A 407 -2.32 -16.03 -25.73
CA GLU A 407 -3.11 -15.96 -24.50
C GLU A 407 -2.60 -16.99 -23.49
N ASP A 408 -2.63 -16.62 -22.21
CA ASP A 408 -2.33 -17.55 -21.12
C ASP A 408 -3.63 -18.20 -20.65
N ASP A 409 -3.72 -19.53 -20.78
CA ASP A 409 -4.89 -20.27 -20.31
C ASP A 409 -4.87 -20.49 -18.80
N ALA A 410 -3.67 -20.64 -18.21
CA ALA A 410 -3.51 -20.85 -16.78
C ALA A 410 -3.43 -19.53 -16.01
N ALA A 411 -4.10 -19.47 -14.84
CA ALA A 411 -4.07 -18.31 -13.95
C ALA A 411 -2.64 -17.93 -13.52
N GLU A 412 -1.80 -18.92 -13.22
CA GLU A 412 -0.41 -18.68 -12.79
C GLU A 412 0.45 -18.07 -13.89
N ASP A 413 0.31 -18.55 -15.14
CA ASP A 413 1.08 -18.01 -16.26
C ASP A 413 0.68 -16.57 -16.58
N LEU A 414 -0.63 -16.30 -16.59
CA LEU A 414 -1.16 -14.96 -16.78
C LEU A 414 -0.61 -13.98 -15.72
N ILE A 415 -0.77 -14.29 -14.43
CA ILE A 415 -0.32 -13.38 -13.38
C ILE A 415 1.21 -13.29 -13.33
N SER A 416 1.92 -14.36 -13.66
CA SER A 416 3.38 -14.35 -13.80
C SER A 416 3.81 -13.31 -14.84
N ARG A 417 3.20 -13.31 -16.03
CA ARG A 417 3.50 -12.31 -17.07
C ARG A 417 3.16 -10.90 -16.61
N LEU A 418 2.01 -10.69 -15.96
CA LEU A 418 1.62 -9.38 -15.41
C LEU A 418 2.63 -8.89 -14.38
N ILE A 419 3.21 -9.75 -13.55
CA ILE A 419 4.23 -9.39 -12.57
C ILE A 419 5.59 -9.12 -13.23
N PHE A 420 6.11 -10.10 -14.00
CA PHE A 420 7.50 -10.05 -14.46
C PHE A 420 7.71 -9.17 -15.69
N ARG A 421 6.67 -8.90 -16.45
CA ARG A 421 6.69 -8.06 -17.64
C ARG A 421 5.85 -6.78 -17.48
N ALA A 422 5.43 -6.44 -16.25
CA ALA A 422 4.59 -5.29 -15.97
C ALA A 422 4.94 -4.07 -16.83
N HIS A 423 3.94 -3.52 -17.50
CA HIS A 423 4.05 -2.33 -18.34
C HIS A 423 3.20 -1.21 -17.75
N PRO A 424 3.66 0.04 -17.74
CA PRO A 424 2.93 1.16 -17.14
C PRO A 424 1.51 1.36 -17.70
N ASP A 425 1.29 1.02 -18.98
CA ASP A 425 0.01 1.24 -19.65
C ASP A 425 -0.91 0.01 -19.64
N MET A 426 -0.53 -1.10 -18.99
CA MET A 426 -1.36 -2.30 -18.93
C MET A 426 -2.64 -2.08 -18.12
N VAL A 427 -2.64 -1.20 -17.11
CA VAL A 427 -3.83 -0.84 -16.35
C VAL A 427 -4.67 0.14 -17.15
N ARG A 428 -5.84 -0.30 -17.60
CA ARG A 428 -6.72 0.47 -18.51
C ARG A 428 -7.84 1.21 -17.79
N ALA A 429 -8.24 0.68 -16.61
CA ALA A 429 -9.25 1.31 -15.76
C ALA A 429 -9.04 0.89 -14.31
N ALA A 430 -9.50 1.73 -13.39
CA ALA A 430 -9.60 1.46 -11.97
C ALA A 430 -10.91 2.03 -11.44
N TRP A 431 -11.57 1.30 -10.57
CA TRP A 431 -12.79 1.71 -9.88
C TRP A 431 -12.66 1.52 -8.38
N VAL A 432 -13.28 2.42 -7.63
CA VAL A 432 -13.53 2.29 -6.19
C VAL A 432 -15.03 2.42 -5.97
N ARG A 433 -15.65 1.44 -5.32
CA ARG A 433 -17.12 1.37 -5.18
C ARG A 433 -17.83 1.49 -6.53
N GLY A 434 -17.26 0.89 -7.58
CA GLY A 434 -17.78 0.99 -8.93
C GLY A 434 -17.70 2.38 -9.58
N ARG A 435 -17.04 3.36 -8.94
CA ARG A 435 -16.80 4.69 -9.54
C ARG A 435 -15.41 4.75 -10.15
N ALA A 436 -15.35 5.13 -11.43
CA ALA A 436 -14.08 5.20 -12.14
C ALA A 436 -13.15 6.26 -11.53
N LEU A 437 -11.88 5.87 -11.33
CA LEU A 437 -10.82 6.78 -10.92
C LEU A 437 -10.17 7.43 -12.15
N ALA A 438 -9.77 8.70 -12.01
CA ALA A 438 -8.90 9.34 -12.99
C ALA A 438 -7.47 8.80 -12.87
N GLY A 439 -6.78 8.58 -13.98
CA GLY A 439 -5.38 8.10 -14.04
C GLY A 439 -5.15 7.03 -15.08
N PRO A 440 -5.80 5.84 -14.99
CA PRO A 440 -5.59 4.78 -15.98
C PRO A 440 -5.95 5.21 -17.40
N GLY A 441 -5.08 4.87 -18.35
CA GLY A 441 -5.31 5.17 -19.77
C GLY A 441 -5.28 6.65 -20.17
N GLN A 442 -5.03 7.56 -19.23
CA GLN A 442 -5.02 9.02 -19.46
C GLN A 442 -3.60 9.61 -19.64
N ARG A 443 -2.59 8.78 -19.81
CA ARG A 443 -1.26 9.28 -20.16
C ARG A 443 -1.30 9.85 -21.59
N GLY A 444 -1.72 11.12 -21.71
CA GLY A 444 -1.36 11.95 -22.83
C GLY A 444 0.11 12.35 -22.63
N TYR A 445 0.98 11.95 -23.52
CA TYR A 445 2.32 12.48 -23.64
C TYR A 445 2.26 13.91 -24.18
#